data_0cc91035737c41070f1d5583680a3e94
#
_entry.id   0cc91035737c41070f1d5583680a3e94
#
_cell.length_a   1.000
_cell.length_b   1.000
_cell.length_c   1.000
_cell.angle_alpha   90.00
_cell.angle_beta   90.00
_cell.angle_gamma   90.00
#
_symmetry.space_group_name_H-M   'P 1'
#
loop_
_entity.id
_entity.type
_entity.pdbx_description
1 polymer ?
#
loop_
_entity_poly.entity_id
_entity_poly.type
_entity_poly.pdbx_seq_one_letter_code
_entity_poly.pdbx_strand_id
1 'polypeptide(L)'
;MQTEWRSFQGGAWETEVNVRDFIQKNYHPYDGDDSFLEGPTQDTTDLWDQVLELSRQEREAGGVLDMDTKIISTITSHGPGYLDKEKEKIVGFQTDKPFKRALQPYGGIRMAIKACEDNGYKVDPEVVEYFTTHRKTHNAGVFDAYTPEMRACRSAHIITGLPDAYGRGRIIGDYRRPALYGVDRLIEDKKEQLNNTRTIMYSDVIREREELSEQIRALEMLKKLAEIYGCDISKPANNVLEATQAVYFAYLAAVKEQNGAAMSLGRTSTFLDIYAERDLAEGTFTEKEIQEIIDQFVMKLRLVKFARTPEYNTIFAGDPTWVTESIGGIGMDGRHMVTKMSYRYLNTLNNIGAAPEPNMTVLWSVKLPENFKKFCAETSIKHSAIQYENDDIMRVVHGDDYGIACCVSSMRIGKEMQFFGARANLAKCLLYAINGGVDEMTGKQVGPKYRPITSEYLDYDEVWDKYKDMMKWLAGVYVNALNICLLYTSPS
;
A
#
# COMPACT_ATOMS: atom_id res chain seq x y z
N MET A 1 -3.15 -27.69 20.78
CA MET A 1 -2.35 -26.56 20.23
C MET A 1 -1.65 -27.08 19.00
N GLN A 2 -1.69 -26.34 17.90
CA GLN A 2 -0.93 -26.71 16.69
C GLN A 2 0.59 -26.65 16.98
N THR A 3 1.38 -27.53 16.35
CA THR A 3 2.82 -27.62 16.60
C THR A 3 3.53 -26.28 16.24
N GLU A 4 3.01 -25.59 15.24
CA GLU A 4 3.51 -24.31 14.76
C GLU A 4 3.33 -23.16 15.77
N TRP A 5 2.35 -23.30 16.68
CA TRP A 5 2.07 -22.33 17.76
C TRP A 5 2.80 -22.65 19.07
N ARG A 6 3.80 -23.54 19.01
CA ARG A 6 4.61 -23.87 20.17
C ARG A 6 5.18 -22.61 20.83
N SER A 7 5.22 -22.63 22.14
CA SER A 7 5.77 -21.55 22.97
C SER A 7 4.97 -20.22 22.93
N PHE A 8 3.88 -20.13 22.19
CA PHE A 8 3.03 -18.96 22.21
C PHE A 8 1.98 -19.05 23.33
N GLN A 9 1.72 -17.91 23.98
CA GLN A 9 0.66 -17.80 24.96
C GLN A 9 -0.71 -17.81 24.25
N GLY A 10 -1.59 -18.73 24.67
CA GLY A 10 -2.93 -18.87 24.13
C GLY A 10 -3.85 -17.68 24.44
N GLY A 11 -4.91 -17.55 23.65
CA GLY A 11 -5.88 -16.49 23.80
C GLY A 11 -7.08 -16.68 22.86
N ALA A 12 -7.89 -15.65 22.69
CA ALA A 12 -9.02 -15.65 21.76
C ALA A 12 -8.57 -15.92 20.31
N TRP A 13 -7.36 -15.52 19.96
CA TRP A 13 -6.76 -15.76 18.65
C TRP A 13 -6.66 -17.23 18.22
N GLU A 14 -6.70 -18.19 19.19
CA GLU A 14 -6.66 -19.61 18.84
C GLU A 14 -7.99 -20.10 18.26
N THR A 15 -9.09 -19.49 18.64
CA THR A 15 -10.46 -19.90 18.26
C THR A 15 -11.10 -19.00 17.22
N GLU A 16 -10.67 -17.76 17.12
CA GLU A 16 -11.13 -16.77 16.13
C GLU A 16 -9.97 -16.09 15.41
N VAL A 17 -10.23 -15.51 14.25
CA VAL A 17 -9.20 -14.76 13.51
C VAL A 17 -8.98 -13.40 14.17
N ASN A 18 -8.03 -13.34 15.10
CA ASN A 18 -7.75 -12.17 15.94
C ASN A 18 -6.24 -11.96 16.14
N VAL A 19 -5.57 -11.41 15.11
CA VAL A 19 -4.12 -11.15 15.13
C VAL A 19 -3.75 -10.16 16.24
N ARG A 20 -4.62 -9.19 16.53
CA ARG A 20 -4.37 -8.24 17.62
C ARG A 20 -4.25 -8.93 18.98
N ASP A 21 -5.14 -9.88 19.29
CA ASP A 21 -5.06 -10.64 20.56
C ASP A 21 -3.77 -11.46 20.63
N PHE A 22 -3.37 -12.10 19.51
CA PHE A 22 -2.08 -12.79 19.41
C PHE A 22 -0.91 -11.88 19.74
N ILE A 23 -0.86 -10.70 19.12
CA ILE A 23 0.22 -9.74 19.38
C ILE A 23 0.23 -9.32 20.85
N GLN A 24 -0.91 -8.87 21.38
CA GLN A 24 -0.99 -8.37 22.76
C GLN A 24 -0.61 -9.42 23.81
N LYS A 25 -0.80 -10.70 23.54
CA LYS A 25 -0.42 -11.81 24.42
C LYS A 25 1.04 -12.20 24.33
N ASN A 26 1.67 -12.01 23.17
CA ASN A 26 2.94 -12.66 22.87
C ASN A 26 4.12 -11.69 22.61
N TYR A 27 3.86 -10.39 22.31
CA TYR A 27 4.98 -9.49 22.11
C TYR A 27 5.64 -9.09 23.43
N HIS A 28 6.94 -8.85 23.38
CA HIS A 28 7.72 -8.36 24.50
C HIS A 28 8.32 -7.00 24.17
N PRO A 29 7.98 -5.94 24.95
CA PRO A 29 8.62 -4.64 24.79
C PRO A 29 10.14 -4.74 24.95
N TYR A 30 10.88 -3.98 24.14
CA TYR A 30 12.33 -3.92 24.20
C TYR A 30 12.82 -2.52 24.58
N ASP A 31 13.45 -2.40 25.74
CA ASP A 31 14.00 -1.16 26.27
C ASP A 31 15.52 -1.01 26.06
N GLY A 32 16.16 -2.04 25.46
CA GLY A 32 17.59 -2.05 25.20
C GLY A 32 18.02 -1.10 24.08
N ASP A 33 19.28 -1.17 23.72
CA ASP A 33 19.87 -0.37 22.64
C ASP A 33 20.01 -1.17 21.35
N ASP A 34 20.70 -0.60 20.37
CA ASP A 34 20.93 -1.16 19.03
C ASP A 34 22.15 -2.08 18.90
N SER A 35 22.78 -2.45 20.02
CA SER A 35 24.05 -3.23 20.04
C SER A 35 23.94 -4.65 19.45
N PHE A 36 22.73 -5.21 19.34
CA PHE A 36 22.47 -6.52 18.74
C PHE A 36 22.33 -6.47 17.22
N LEU A 37 22.26 -5.29 16.61
CA LEU A 37 22.04 -5.15 15.17
C LEU A 37 23.25 -5.65 14.36
N GLU A 38 22.94 -6.33 13.29
CA GLU A 38 23.93 -6.91 12.38
C GLU A 38 23.97 -6.14 11.05
N GLY A 39 25.15 -6.13 10.43
CA GLY A 39 25.30 -5.66 9.06
C GLY A 39 24.72 -6.65 8.04
N PRO A 40 24.67 -6.27 6.76
CA PRO A 40 24.15 -7.14 5.71
C PRO A 40 25.03 -8.39 5.56
N THR A 41 24.42 -9.51 5.16
CA THR A 41 25.17 -10.69 4.72
C THR A 41 25.79 -10.45 3.34
N GLN A 42 26.72 -11.32 2.92
CA GLN A 42 27.27 -11.25 1.57
C GLN A 42 26.18 -11.48 0.52
N ASP A 43 25.26 -12.42 0.75
CA ASP A 43 24.16 -12.69 -0.17
C ASP A 43 23.24 -11.47 -0.32
N THR A 44 22.90 -10.80 0.78
CA THR A 44 22.11 -9.54 0.74
C THR A 44 22.86 -8.46 -0.03
N THR A 45 24.18 -8.31 0.18
CA THR A 45 25.00 -7.33 -0.53
C THR A 45 25.02 -7.61 -2.04
N ASP A 46 25.26 -8.86 -2.43
CA ASP A 46 25.30 -9.27 -3.84
C ASP A 46 23.95 -9.05 -4.55
N LEU A 47 22.84 -9.37 -3.87
CA LEU A 47 21.50 -9.13 -4.39
C LEU A 47 21.22 -7.63 -4.53
N TRP A 48 21.63 -6.82 -3.54
CA TRP A 48 21.44 -5.39 -3.58
C TRP A 48 22.27 -4.71 -4.68
N ASP A 49 23.52 -5.14 -4.88
CA ASP A 49 24.36 -4.66 -6.00
C ASP A 49 23.72 -4.97 -7.36
N GLN A 50 23.09 -6.13 -7.50
CA GLN A 50 22.32 -6.49 -8.69
C GLN A 50 21.12 -5.54 -8.89
N VAL A 51 20.39 -5.21 -7.82
CA VAL A 51 19.26 -4.26 -7.86
C VAL A 51 19.73 -2.87 -8.26
N LEU A 52 20.86 -2.41 -7.73
CA LEU A 52 21.45 -1.10 -8.09
C LEU A 52 21.87 -1.07 -9.56
N GLU A 53 22.45 -2.14 -10.09
CA GLU A 53 22.82 -2.24 -11.50
C GLU A 53 21.58 -2.23 -12.41
N LEU A 54 20.55 -3.01 -12.09
CA LEU A 54 19.28 -3.00 -12.83
C LEU A 54 18.61 -1.62 -12.78
N SER A 55 18.67 -0.94 -11.63
CA SER A 55 18.15 0.44 -11.48
C SER A 55 18.94 1.44 -12.34
N ARG A 56 20.26 1.26 -12.48
CA ARG A 56 21.10 2.08 -13.37
C ARG A 56 20.69 1.86 -14.83
N GLN A 57 20.55 0.59 -15.25
CA GLN A 57 20.09 0.24 -16.59
C GLN A 57 18.69 0.78 -16.90
N GLU A 58 17.77 0.71 -15.93
CA GLU A 58 16.41 1.26 -16.08
C GLU A 58 16.44 2.78 -16.34
N ARG A 59 17.30 3.53 -15.64
CA ARG A 59 17.49 4.97 -15.89
C ARG A 59 18.08 5.26 -17.26
N GLU A 60 19.08 4.49 -17.66
CA GLU A 60 19.71 4.64 -18.99
C GLU A 60 18.74 4.30 -20.13
N ALA A 61 17.82 3.36 -19.90
CA ALA A 61 16.76 3.02 -20.84
C ALA A 61 15.59 4.03 -20.88
N GLY A 62 15.67 5.12 -20.10
CA GLY A 62 14.61 6.13 -20.06
C GLY A 62 13.53 5.89 -19.01
N GLY A 63 13.73 4.96 -18.06
CA GLY A 63 12.89 4.72 -16.90
C GLY A 63 12.09 3.40 -16.92
N VAL A 64 12.22 2.59 -17.96
CA VAL A 64 11.60 1.26 -18.07
C VAL A 64 12.55 0.29 -18.78
N LEU A 65 12.84 -0.85 -18.15
CA LEU A 65 13.64 -1.92 -18.76
C LEU A 65 12.79 -2.92 -19.53
N ASP A 66 11.67 -3.32 -18.96
CA ASP A 66 10.76 -4.32 -19.56
C ASP A 66 9.33 -4.07 -19.05
N MET A 67 8.34 -4.45 -19.86
CA MET A 67 6.94 -4.20 -19.57
C MET A 67 6.06 -5.30 -20.15
N ASP A 68 5.14 -5.82 -19.35
CA ASP A 68 4.10 -6.68 -19.89
C ASP A 68 3.11 -5.88 -20.72
N THR A 69 2.80 -6.43 -21.89
CA THR A 69 1.83 -5.84 -22.82
C THR A 69 0.64 -6.76 -23.08
N LYS A 70 0.73 -8.02 -22.66
CA LYS A 70 -0.28 -9.06 -22.92
C LYS A 70 -0.80 -9.71 -21.64
N ILE A 71 0.09 -10.06 -20.71
CA ILE A 71 -0.30 -10.75 -19.47
C ILE A 71 -0.87 -9.75 -18.48
N ILE A 72 -2.17 -9.87 -18.21
CA ILE A 72 -2.85 -9.06 -17.22
C ILE A 72 -2.48 -9.56 -15.82
N SER A 73 -2.07 -8.64 -14.96
CA SER A 73 -1.66 -8.97 -13.58
C SER A 73 -2.85 -9.49 -12.78
N THR A 74 -2.71 -10.72 -12.32
CA THR A 74 -3.55 -11.37 -11.28
C THR A 74 -2.64 -12.13 -10.34
N ILE A 75 -3.16 -12.67 -9.24
CA ILE A 75 -2.35 -13.38 -8.22
C ILE A 75 -1.45 -14.44 -8.86
N THR A 76 -1.96 -15.22 -9.81
CA THR A 76 -1.27 -16.37 -10.43
C THR A 76 -0.89 -16.16 -11.89
N SER A 77 -0.90 -14.92 -12.40
CA SER A 77 -0.72 -14.66 -13.84
C SER A 77 0.67 -14.94 -14.39
N HIS A 78 1.69 -14.97 -13.53
CA HIS A 78 3.08 -15.12 -13.95
C HIS A 78 3.73 -16.33 -13.28
N GLY A 79 4.69 -16.94 -13.98
CA GLY A 79 5.60 -17.91 -13.39
C GLY A 79 6.58 -17.28 -12.38
N PRO A 80 7.42 -18.08 -11.75
CA PRO A 80 8.34 -17.59 -10.75
C PRO A 80 9.47 -16.75 -11.37
N GLY A 81 9.80 -15.65 -10.71
CA GLY A 81 10.93 -14.79 -11.03
C GLY A 81 11.89 -14.66 -9.84
N TYR A 82 13.17 -14.50 -10.11
CA TYR A 82 14.23 -14.36 -9.12
C TYR A 82 15.26 -13.31 -9.56
N LEU A 83 15.92 -12.68 -8.57
CA LEU A 83 17.20 -12.01 -8.80
C LEU A 83 18.28 -13.08 -8.91
N ASP A 84 18.44 -13.85 -7.83
CA ASP A 84 19.30 -15.03 -7.74
C ASP A 84 18.65 -16.05 -6.82
N LYS A 85 18.18 -17.15 -7.40
CA LYS A 85 17.42 -18.17 -6.67
C LYS A 85 18.16 -18.80 -5.50
N GLU A 86 19.49 -18.89 -5.59
CA GLU A 86 20.32 -19.55 -4.57
C GLU A 86 20.57 -18.64 -3.35
N LYS A 87 20.47 -17.31 -3.53
CA LYS A 87 20.76 -16.31 -2.50
C LYS A 87 19.52 -15.73 -1.83
N GLU A 88 18.38 -15.81 -2.51
CA GLU A 88 17.15 -15.23 -1.99
C GLU A 88 16.54 -16.02 -0.84
N LYS A 89 16.40 -15.38 0.33
CA LYS A 89 15.63 -15.90 1.47
C LYS A 89 14.14 -15.61 1.31
N ILE A 90 13.81 -14.42 0.79
CA ILE A 90 12.43 -14.00 0.48
C ILE A 90 12.25 -14.01 -1.03
N VAL A 91 11.33 -14.82 -1.51
CA VAL A 91 11.06 -15.00 -2.95
C VAL A 91 9.74 -14.41 -3.37
N GLY A 92 9.62 -14.04 -4.63
CA GLY A 92 8.39 -13.54 -5.24
C GLY A 92 8.57 -12.21 -5.97
N PHE A 93 7.94 -12.10 -7.16
CA PHE A 93 7.78 -10.87 -7.92
C PHE A 93 6.35 -10.75 -8.45
N GLN A 94 5.92 -9.54 -8.79
CA GLN A 94 4.64 -9.33 -9.44
C GLN A 94 4.61 -9.87 -10.88
N THR A 95 5.78 -10.05 -11.51
CA THR A 95 5.98 -10.65 -12.83
C THR A 95 7.00 -11.79 -12.74
N ASP A 96 7.39 -12.34 -13.88
CA ASP A 96 8.39 -13.42 -14.00
C ASP A 96 9.84 -12.93 -14.02
N LYS A 97 10.07 -11.60 -13.94
CA LYS A 97 11.41 -11.00 -13.95
C LYS A 97 11.50 -9.79 -13.04
N PRO A 98 12.68 -9.54 -12.42
CA PRO A 98 12.94 -8.27 -11.75
C PRO A 98 12.85 -7.11 -12.76
N PHE A 99 12.37 -5.95 -12.31
CA PHE A 99 12.23 -4.73 -13.12
C PHE A 99 11.31 -4.83 -14.35
N LYS A 100 10.66 -5.95 -14.60
CA LYS A 100 9.58 -6.04 -15.59
C LYS A 100 8.28 -5.51 -14.98
N ARG A 101 7.69 -4.52 -15.62
CA ARG A 101 6.50 -3.84 -15.12
C ARG A 101 5.24 -4.63 -15.44
N ALA A 102 4.36 -4.75 -14.46
CA ALA A 102 3.09 -5.45 -14.61
C ALA A 102 2.05 -4.60 -15.33
N LEU A 103 1.25 -5.23 -16.19
CA LEU A 103 0.09 -4.64 -16.85
C LEU A 103 -1.16 -4.89 -16.00
N GLN A 104 -1.80 -3.82 -15.51
CA GLN A 104 -3.00 -3.89 -14.67
C GLN A 104 -4.08 -2.92 -15.21
N PRO A 105 -4.93 -3.35 -16.15
CA PRO A 105 -5.89 -2.48 -16.83
C PRO A 105 -7.21 -2.28 -16.09
N TYR A 106 -7.54 -3.09 -15.08
CA TYR A 106 -8.84 -3.06 -14.39
C TYR A 106 -9.24 -1.68 -13.86
N GLY A 107 -8.27 -0.92 -13.36
CA GLY A 107 -8.49 0.45 -12.91
C GLY A 107 -8.70 1.44 -14.04
N GLY A 108 -7.98 1.27 -15.17
CA GLY A 108 -8.04 2.22 -16.28
C GLY A 108 -7.23 1.78 -17.49
N ILE A 109 -7.89 1.18 -18.48
CA ILE A 109 -7.24 0.74 -19.72
C ILE A 109 -6.55 1.89 -20.48
N ARG A 110 -7.15 3.08 -20.51
CA ARG A 110 -6.55 4.24 -21.21
C ARG A 110 -5.21 4.65 -20.61
N MET A 111 -5.09 4.57 -19.27
CA MET A 111 -3.83 4.85 -18.57
C MET A 111 -2.79 3.77 -18.84
N ALA A 112 -3.20 2.51 -18.88
CA ALA A 112 -2.32 1.39 -19.20
C ALA A 112 -1.80 1.48 -20.64
N ILE A 113 -2.68 1.77 -21.61
CA ILE A 113 -2.29 2.00 -23.02
C ILE A 113 -1.28 3.14 -23.09
N LYS A 114 -1.61 4.31 -22.50
CA LYS A 114 -0.72 5.46 -22.52
C LYS A 114 0.64 5.17 -21.88
N ALA A 115 0.65 4.45 -20.75
CA ALA A 115 1.88 4.06 -20.08
C ALA A 115 2.77 3.17 -20.98
N CYS A 116 2.18 2.24 -21.71
CA CYS A 116 2.90 1.41 -22.68
C CYS A 116 3.44 2.26 -23.85
N GLU A 117 2.58 3.05 -24.50
CA GLU A 117 2.95 3.85 -25.68
C GLU A 117 4.02 4.89 -25.37
N ASP A 118 3.93 5.61 -24.25
CA ASP A 118 4.92 6.59 -23.83
C ASP A 118 6.31 5.98 -23.55
N ASN A 119 6.36 4.67 -23.26
CA ASN A 119 7.60 3.92 -23.05
C ASN A 119 7.99 3.07 -24.28
N GLY A 120 7.34 3.25 -25.44
CA GLY A 120 7.68 2.56 -26.69
C GLY A 120 7.11 1.16 -26.82
N TYR A 121 6.18 0.76 -25.95
CA TYR A 121 5.48 -0.53 -25.99
C TYR A 121 4.06 -0.37 -26.54
N LYS A 122 3.47 -1.46 -26.97
CA LYS A 122 2.09 -1.48 -27.45
C LYS A 122 1.31 -2.60 -26.75
N VAL A 123 0.21 -2.22 -26.09
CA VAL A 123 -0.68 -3.19 -25.44
C VAL A 123 -1.28 -4.12 -26.49
N ASP A 124 -1.36 -5.41 -26.18
CA ASP A 124 -1.96 -6.42 -27.04
C ASP A 124 -3.39 -6.01 -27.46
N PRO A 125 -3.74 -6.07 -28.76
CA PRO A 125 -5.06 -5.68 -29.23
C PRO A 125 -6.22 -6.44 -28.57
N GLU A 126 -6.04 -7.72 -28.21
CA GLU A 126 -7.07 -8.51 -27.52
C GLU A 126 -7.35 -7.94 -26.12
N VAL A 127 -6.32 -7.49 -25.40
CA VAL A 127 -6.49 -6.83 -24.11
C VAL A 127 -7.21 -5.51 -24.27
N VAL A 128 -6.85 -4.71 -25.27
CA VAL A 128 -7.52 -3.44 -25.56
C VAL A 128 -8.99 -3.67 -25.89
N GLU A 129 -9.29 -4.61 -26.79
CA GLU A 129 -10.66 -4.96 -27.17
C GLU A 129 -11.48 -5.41 -25.96
N TYR A 130 -10.95 -6.29 -25.14
CA TYR A 130 -11.63 -6.78 -23.93
C TYR A 130 -12.05 -5.65 -23.00
N PHE A 131 -11.12 -4.75 -22.68
CA PHE A 131 -11.37 -3.66 -21.71
C PHE A 131 -12.05 -2.40 -22.29
N THR A 132 -12.23 -2.33 -23.59
CA THR A 132 -12.97 -1.23 -24.23
C THR A 132 -14.35 -1.64 -24.71
N THR A 133 -14.51 -2.91 -25.10
CA THR A 133 -15.75 -3.43 -25.70
C THR A 133 -16.56 -4.28 -24.72
N HIS A 134 -15.91 -5.23 -24.03
CA HIS A 134 -16.60 -6.21 -23.19
C HIS A 134 -16.63 -5.85 -21.71
N ARG A 135 -15.64 -5.09 -21.25
CA ARG A 135 -15.55 -4.67 -19.86
C ARG A 135 -15.15 -3.20 -19.74
N LYS A 136 -16.04 -2.40 -19.20
CA LYS A 136 -15.73 -1.00 -18.88
C LYS A 136 -14.83 -0.92 -17.67
N THR A 137 -13.70 -0.23 -17.76
CA THR A 137 -12.82 -0.02 -16.62
C THR A 137 -13.40 1.01 -15.65
N HIS A 138 -13.04 0.92 -14.36
CA HIS A 138 -13.52 1.83 -13.34
C HIS A 138 -13.32 3.31 -13.72
N ASN A 139 -12.09 3.67 -14.11
CA ASN A 139 -11.77 5.06 -14.48
C ASN A 139 -12.60 5.56 -15.67
N ALA A 140 -12.84 4.71 -16.68
CA ALA A 140 -13.66 5.07 -17.82
C ALA A 140 -15.12 5.29 -17.40
N GLY A 141 -15.67 4.41 -16.55
CA GLY A 141 -17.02 4.54 -16.02
C GLY A 141 -17.23 5.85 -15.24
N VAL A 142 -16.32 6.16 -14.33
CA VAL A 142 -16.38 7.39 -13.54
C VAL A 142 -16.23 8.63 -14.43
N PHE A 143 -15.26 8.62 -15.36
CA PHE A 143 -15.04 9.74 -16.26
C PHE A 143 -16.24 10.02 -17.17
N ASP A 144 -16.88 8.98 -17.66
CA ASP A 144 -18.07 9.12 -18.52
C ASP A 144 -19.26 9.72 -17.75
N ALA A 145 -19.34 9.49 -16.45
CA ALA A 145 -20.39 10.04 -15.59
C ALA A 145 -20.15 11.50 -15.17
N TYR A 146 -18.93 12.03 -15.35
CA TYR A 146 -18.65 13.42 -14.99
C TYR A 146 -19.45 14.40 -15.82
N THR A 147 -19.98 15.43 -15.14
CA THR A 147 -20.59 16.58 -15.81
C THR A 147 -19.55 17.39 -16.59
N PRO A 148 -19.99 18.23 -17.56
CA PRO A 148 -19.08 19.17 -18.25
C PRO A 148 -18.28 20.04 -17.28
N GLU A 149 -18.91 20.49 -16.20
CA GLU A 149 -18.26 21.30 -15.15
C GLU A 149 -17.15 20.53 -14.43
N MET A 150 -17.38 19.28 -14.02
CA MET A 150 -16.36 18.43 -13.40
C MET A 150 -15.18 18.18 -14.35
N ARG A 151 -15.46 17.95 -15.63
CA ARG A 151 -14.42 17.78 -16.66
C ARG A 151 -13.61 19.05 -16.87
N ALA A 152 -14.26 20.23 -16.84
CA ALA A 152 -13.58 21.50 -16.91
C ALA A 152 -12.68 21.74 -15.70
N CYS A 153 -13.17 21.48 -14.49
CA CYS A 153 -12.39 21.57 -13.25
C CYS A 153 -11.16 20.64 -13.27
N ARG A 154 -11.32 19.41 -13.78
CA ARG A 154 -10.22 18.45 -13.95
C ARG A 154 -9.18 18.95 -14.96
N SER A 155 -9.63 19.40 -16.13
CA SER A 155 -8.75 19.91 -17.20
C SER A 155 -7.99 21.18 -16.80
N ALA A 156 -8.60 22.01 -15.95
CA ALA A 156 -7.98 23.22 -15.40
C ALA A 156 -7.11 22.93 -14.18
N HIS A 157 -6.99 21.69 -13.73
CA HIS A 157 -6.23 21.28 -12.54
C HIS A 157 -6.64 22.01 -11.23
N ILE A 158 -7.87 22.51 -11.14
CA ILE A 158 -8.40 23.05 -9.88
C ILE A 158 -8.86 21.91 -8.95
N ILE A 159 -9.27 20.78 -9.52
CA ILE A 159 -9.44 19.50 -8.83
C ILE A 159 -8.53 18.47 -9.47
N THR A 160 -7.74 17.77 -8.67
CA THR A 160 -6.83 16.72 -9.12
C THR A 160 -6.98 15.44 -8.28
N GLY A 161 -6.44 14.32 -8.74
CA GLY A 161 -6.53 13.05 -8.03
C GLY A 161 -7.96 12.54 -7.87
N LEU A 162 -8.84 12.94 -8.79
CA LEU A 162 -10.23 12.48 -8.82
C LEU A 162 -10.34 10.96 -8.99
N PRO A 163 -11.52 10.39 -8.66
CA PRO A 163 -11.75 8.95 -8.79
C PRO A 163 -11.40 8.34 -10.14
N ASP A 164 -11.50 9.10 -11.23
CA ASP A 164 -11.10 8.65 -12.57
C ASP A 164 -9.58 8.42 -12.71
N ALA A 165 -8.77 9.05 -11.86
CA ALA A 165 -7.32 8.88 -11.86
C ALA A 165 -6.88 7.79 -10.87
N TYR A 166 -7.43 7.78 -9.66
CA TYR A 166 -7.02 6.88 -8.58
C TYR A 166 -8.14 5.94 -8.10
N GLY A 167 -9.32 6.14 -8.50
CA GLY A 167 -10.60 5.43 -8.40
C GLY A 167 -10.82 4.32 -7.40
N ARG A 168 -10.06 4.24 -6.31
CA ARG A 168 -10.11 3.11 -5.40
C ARG A 168 -10.00 3.55 -3.95
N GLY A 169 -10.61 2.77 -3.08
CA GLY A 169 -10.36 2.86 -1.66
C GLY A 169 -8.95 2.40 -1.33
N ARG A 170 -8.35 3.00 -0.30
CA ARG A 170 -7.16 2.50 0.35
C ARG A 170 -7.58 1.55 1.44
N ILE A 171 -6.88 0.42 1.53
CA ILE A 171 -6.98 -0.51 2.63
C ILE A 171 -5.58 -0.85 3.11
N ILE A 172 -5.45 -1.16 4.39
CA ILE A 172 -4.30 -1.89 4.90
C ILE A 172 -4.80 -3.31 5.14
N GLY A 173 -4.42 -4.24 4.27
CA GLY A 173 -4.76 -5.65 4.41
C GLY A 173 -4.10 -6.22 5.67
N ASP A 174 -4.76 -7.17 6.33
CA ASP A 174 -4.10 -7.89 7.43
C ASP A 174 -3.31 -9.07 6.87
N TYR A 175 -2.14 -8.76 6.31
CA TYR A 175 -1.22 -9.72 5.67
C TYR A 175 -0.57 -10.69 6.67
N ARG A 176 -0.75 -10.48 7.98
CA ARG A 176 -0.24 -11.34 9.06
C ARG A 176 -1.08 -12.62 9.21
N ARG A 177 -2.33 -12.61 8.75
CA ARG A 177 -3.27 -13.75 8.89
C ARG A 177 -2.77 -15.05 8.28
N PRO A 178 -2.27 -15.09 7.03
CA PRO A 178 -1.73 -16.32 6.45
C PRO A 178 -0.55 -16.89 7.24
N ALA A 179 0.31 -16.05 7.79
CA ALA A 179 1.42 -16.48 8.63
C ALA A 179 0.96 -17.12 9.94
N LEU A 180 -0.05 -16.52 10.61
CA LEU A 180 -0.52 -17.00 11.91
C LEU A 180 -1.42 -18.23 11.80
N TYR A 181 -2.31 -18.26 10.81
CA TYR A 181 -3.39 -19.27 10.74
C TYR A 181 -3.19 -20.32 9.65
N GLY A 182 -2.37 -20.02 8.64
CA GLY A 182 -2.36 -20.77 7.40
C GLY A 182 -3.60 -20.46 6.53
N VAL A 183 -3.43 -20.62 5.21
CA VAL A 183 -4.47 -20.26 4.27
C VAL A 183 -5.66 -21.22 4.33
N ASP A 184 -5.43 -22.52 4.64
CA ASP A 184 -6.52 -23.50 4.71
C ASP A 184 -7.55 -23.16 5.78
N ARG A 185 -7.11 -22.76 6.97
CA ARG A 185 -8.01 -22.32 8.04
C ARG A 185 -8.77 -21.04 7.64
N LEU A 186 -8.12 -20.10 6.96
CA LEU A 186 -8.79 -18.89 6.48
C LEU A 186 -9.87 -19.20 5.43
N ILE A 187 -9.64 -20.18 4.57
CA ILE A 187 -10.63 -20.67 3.60
C ILE A 187 -11.82 -21.34 4.34
N GLU A 188 -11.55 -22.16 5.33
CA GLU A 188 -12.59 -22.81 6.15
C GLU A 188 -13.47 -21.78 6.86
N ASP A 189 -12.85 -20.77 7.50
CA ASP A 189 -13.56 -19.68 8.16
C ASP A 189 -14.47 -18.91 7.17
N LYS A 190 -14.00 -18.63 5.95
CA LYS A 190 -14.80 -17.97 4.92
C LYS A 190 -15.93 -18.85 4.38
N LYS A 191 -15.72 -20.16 4.26
CA LYS A 191 -16.77 -21.12 3.89
C LYS A 191 -17.85 -21.21 4.97
N GLU A 192 -17.46 -21.18 6.24
CA GLU A 192 -18.41 -21.13 7.35
C GLU A 192 -19.23 -19.83 7.32
N GLN A 193 -18.58 -18.67 7.14
CA GLN A 193 -19.27 -17.39 6.97
C GLN A 193 -20.27 -17.44 5.81
N LEU A 194 -19.86 -17.97 4.65
CA LEU A 194 -20.72 -18.13 3.47
C LEU A 194 -21.94 -19.03 3.74
N ASN A 195 -21.77 -20.12 4.49
CA ASN A 195 -22.85 -21.03 4.86
C ASN A 195 -23.82 -20.40 5.88
N ASN A 196 -23.34 -19.49 6.70
CA ASN A 196 -24.12 -18.79 7.73
C ASN A 196 -24.77 -17.50 7.23
N THR A 197 -24.59 -17.12 5.95
CA THR A 197 -25.29 -15.97 5.36
C THR A 197 -26.79 -16.20 5.32
N ARG A 198 -27.57 -15.11 5.33
CA ARG A 198 -29.04 -15.16 5.31
C ARG A 198 -29.55 -15.97 4.12
N THR A 199 -30.67 -16.66 4.31
CA THR A 199 -31.30 -17.49 3.28
C THR A 199 -32.17 -16.70 2.30
N ILE A 200 -32.63 -15.51 2.70
CA ILE A 200 -33.45 -14.65 1.83
C ILE A 200 -32.52 -13.83 0.94
N MET A 201 -32.65 -14.01 -0.37
CA MET A 201 -31.75 -13.43 -1.37
C MET A 201 -32.26 -12.06 -1.84
N TYR A 202 -31.87 -10.97 -1.15
CA TYR A 202 -31.89 -9.63 -1.75
C TYR A 202 -30.49 -9.20 -2.14
N SER A 203 -30.41 -8.06 -2.82
CA SER A 203 -29.18 -7.55 -3.41
C SER A 203 -27.99 -7.55 -2.47
N ASP A 204 -28.18 -7.15 -1.22
CA ASP A 204 -27.08 -7.08 -0.24
C ASP A 204 -26.56 -8.46 0.14
N VAL A 205 -27.47 -9.45 0.31
CA VAL A 205 -27.08 -10.84 0.61
C VAL A 205 -26.39 -11.49 -0.59
N ILE A 206 -26.86 -11.24 -1.80
CA ILE A 206 -26.20 -11.73 -3.01
C ILE A 206 -24.77 -11.19 -3.09
N ARG A 207 -24.58 -9.89 -2.88
CA ARG A 207 -23.25 -9.25 -2.89
C ARG A 207 -22.34 -9.78 -1.78
N GLU A 208 -22.85 -9.96 -0.57
CA GLU A 208 -22.08 -10.56 0.52
C GLU A 208 -21.60 -11.97 0.15
N ARG A 209 -22.44 -12.77 -0.48
CA ARG A 209 -22.08 -14.12 -0.93
C ARG A 209 -21.08 -14.12 -2.08
N GLU A 210 -21.24 -13.21 -3.04
CA GLU A 210 -20.27 -13.00 -4.12
C GLU A 210 -18.91 -12.62 -3.55
N GLU A 211 -18.87 -11.66 -2.63
CA GLU A 211 -17.66 -11.21 -1.97
C GLU A 211 -16.95 -12.35 -1.22
N LEU A 212 -17.67 -13.12 -0.41
CA LEU A 212 -17.11 -14.27 0.31
C LEU A 212 -16.56 -15.33 -0.66
N SER A 213 -17.26 -15.58 -1.77
CA SER A 213 -16.83 -16.52 -2.79
C SER A 213 -15.54 -16.05 -3.48
N GLU A 214 -15.44 -14.74 -3.77
CA GLU A 214 -14.22 -14.13 -4.33
C GLU A 214 -13.05 -14.17 -3.35
N GLN A 215 -13.30 -13.94 -2.06
CA GLN A 215 -12.28 -14.07 -1.01
C GLN A 215 -11.75 -15.51 -0.90
N ILE A 216 -12.62 -16.52 -0.96
CA ILE A 216 -12.21 -17.93 -0.97
C ILE A 216 -11.33 -18.21 -2.20
N ARG A 217 -11.77 -17.80 -3.39
CA ARG A 217 -11.00 -17.95 -4.62
C ARG A 217 -9.64 -17.28 -4.55
N ALA A 218 -9.56 -16.06 -4.02
CA ALA A 218 -8.31 -15.33 -3.85
C ALA A 218 -7.35 -16.03 -2.89
N LEU A 219 -7.85 -16.61 -1.79
CA LEU A 219 -7.05 -17.41 -0.86
C LEU A 219 -6.53 -18.70 -1.54
N GLU A 220 -7.34 -19.38 -2.36
CA GLU A 220 -6.88 -20.52 -3.15
C GLU A 220 -5.80 -20.13 -4.19
N MET A 221 -5.94 -18.97 -4.81
CA MET A 221 -4.91 -18.42 -5.70
C MET A 221 -3.64 -18.03 -4.94
N LEU A 222 -3.75 -17.53 -3.71
CA LEU A 222 -2.62 -17.22 -2.85
C LEU A 222 -1.78 -18.47 -2.53
N LYS A 223 -2.43 -19.61 -2.24
CA LYS A 223 -1.73 -20.90 -2.09
C LYS A 223 -0.96 -21.27 -3.36
N LYS A 224 -1.59 -21.17 -4.52
CA LYS A 224 -0.94 -21.45 -5.82
C LYS A 224 0.24 -20.53 -6.08
N LEU A 225 0.15 -19.25 -5.70
CA LEU A 225 1.27 -18.32 -5.78
C LEU A 225 2.47 -18.81 -4.95
N ALA A 226 2.23 -19.26 -3.73
CA ALA A 226 3.29 -19.81 -2.88
C ALA A 226 3.87 -21.12 -3.45
N GLU A 227 3.02 -22.02 -3.95
CA GLU A 227 3.42 -23.29 -4.57
C GLU A 227 4.35 -23.07 -5.77
N ILE A 228 4.12 -22.04 -6.61
CA ILE A 228 4.97 -21.69 -7.76
C ILE A 228 6.42 -21.44 -7.31
N TYR A 229 6.62 -20.90 -6.10
CA TYR A 229 7.92 -20.63 -5.51
C TYR A 229 8.43 -21.77 -4.61
N GLY A 230 7.68 -22.88 -4.51
CA GLY A 230 8.03 -24.02 -3.67
C GLY A 230 7.77 -23.83 -2.18
N CYS A 231 6.93 -22.86 -1.81
CA CYS A 231 6.56 -22.56 -0.43
C CYS A 231 5.19 -23.14 -0.08
N ASP A 232 5.03 -23.64 1.14
CA ASP A 232 3.73 -24.06 1.68
C ASP A 232 3.25 -23.07 2.74
N ILE A 233 2.16 -22.37 2.46
CA ILE A 233 1.48 -21.45 3.38
C ILE A 233 0.09 -21.95 3.76
N SER A 234 -0.21 -23.22 3.50
CA SER A 234 -1.50 -23.85 3.86
C SER A 234 -1.71 -23.91 5.37
N LYS A 235 -0.61 -24.05 6.13
CA LYS A 235 -0.56 -24.11 7.59
C LYS A 235 0.06 -22.86 8.19
N PRO A 236 -0.08 -22.66 9.52
CA PRO A 236 0.65 -21.63 10.24
C PRO A 236 2.16 -21.72 10.02
N ALA A 237 2.84 -20.58 10.03
CA ALA A 237 4.30 -20.53 9.89
C ALA A 237 5.03 -21.16 11.08
N ASN A 238 6.06 -21.95 10.79
CA ASN A 238 6.88 -22.61 11.80
C ASN A 238 7.97 -21.72 12.40
N ASN A 239 8.39 -20.69 11.69
CA ASN A 239 9.51 -19.84 12.06
C ASN A 239 9.40 -18.46 11.43
N VAL A 240 10.32 -17.55 11.76
CA VAL A 240 10.34 -16.17 11.30
C VAL A 240 10.48 -16.05 9.77
N LEU A 241 11.23 -16.95 9.13
CA LEU A 241 11.40 -16.95 7.67
C LEU A 241 10.06 -17.27 6.98
N GLU A 242 9.41 -18.35 7.38
CA GLU A 242 8.08 -18.72 6.84
C GLU A 242 7.03 -17.65 7.13
N ALA A 243 7.05 -17.05 8.33
CA ALA A 243 6.12 -15.98 8.69
C ALA A 243 6.32 -14.74 7.80
N THR A 244 7.58 -14.32 7.60
CA THR A 244 7.92 -13.17 6.73
C THR A 244 7.54 -13.45 5.28
N GLN A 245 7.82 -14.65 4.78
CA GLN A 245 7.48 -15.08 3.43
C GLN A 245 5.95 -15.11 3.22
N ALA A 246 5.18 -15.61 4.19
CA ALA A 246 3.71 -15.63 4.11
C ALA A 246 3.11 -14.22 4.12
N VAL A 247 3.65 -13.31 4.97
CA VAL A 247 3.28 -11.88 4.96
C VAL A 247 3.57 -11.27 3.58
N TYR A 248 4.75 -11.55 3.01
CA TYR A 248 5.12 -11.02 1.70
C TYR A 248 4.22 -11.54 0.58
N PHE A 249 3.92 -12.84 0.54
CA PHE A 249 3.00 -13.39 -0.48
C PHE A 249 1.59 -12.81 -0.36
N ALA A 250 1.07 -12.62 0.85
CA ALA A 250 -0.22 -12.00 1.05
C ALA A 250 -0.24 -10.54 0.55
N TYR A 251 0.82 -9.78 0.83
CA TYR A 251 1.02 -8.43 0.30
C TYR A 251 1.12 -8.44 -1.23
N LEU A 252 1.98 -9.31 -1.78
CA LEU A 252 2.22 -9.41 -3.21
C LEU A 252 0.95 -9.78 -3.98
N ALA A 253 0.15 -10.72 -3.46
CA ALA A 253 -1.13 -11.10 -4.04
C ALA A 253 -2.09 -9.91 -4.14
N ALA A 254 -2.22 -9.14 -3.06
CA ALA A 254 -3.05 -7.93 -3.04
C ALA A 254 -2.55 -6.88 -4.05
N VAL A 255 -1.24 -6.68 -4.15
CA VAL A 255 -0.63 -5.75 -5.11
C VAL A 255 -0.85 -6.21 -6.55
N LYS A 256 -0.78 -7.51 -6.83
CA LYS A 256 -1.00 -8.06 -8.17
C LYS A 256 -2.45 -7.89 -8.65
N GLU A 257 -3.43 -7.84 -7.76
CA GLU A 257 -4.85 -7.60 -8.11
C GLU A 257 -5.18 -6.11 -8.30
N GLN A 258 -4.39 -5.20 -7.75
CA GLN A 258 -4.60 -3.77 -7.96
C GLN A 258 -3.30 -2.99 -8.05
N ASN A 259 -3.22 -2.06 -8.99
CA ASN A 259 -2.09 -1.15 -9.16
C ASN A 259 -2.30 0.19 -8.41
N GLY A 260 -3.09 0.17 -7.34
CA GLY A 260 -3.41 1.37 -6.57
C GLY A 260 -2.19 1.94 -5.86
N ALA A 261 -2.26 3.23 -5.57
CA ALA A 261 -1.37 3.88 -4.64
C ALA A 261 -1.72 3.49 -3.19
N ALA A 262 -0.71 3.51 -2.30
CA ALA A 262 -0.91 3.27 -0.87
C ALA A 262 -1.23 1.80 -0.51
N MET A 263 -0.42 0.91 -1.01
CA MET A 263 -0.43 -0.52 -0.66
C MET A 263 0.45 -0.75 0.59
N SER A 264 -0.05 -0.36 1.76
CA SER A 264 0.73 -0.37 3.01
C SER A 264 0.67 -1.71 3.73
N LEU A 265 1.75 -2.05 4.47
CA LEU A 265 1.86 -3.28 5.24
C LEU A 265 1.08 -3.22 6.56
N GLY A 266 1.03 -2.05 7.16
CA GLY A 266 0.46 -1.87 8.49
C GLY A 266 1.50 -2.00 9.58
N ARG A 267 1.34 -2.95 10.48
CA ARG A 267 2.20 -3.21 11.64
C ARG A 267 2.68 -4.66 11.57
N THR A 268 3.70 -4.94 10.78
CA THR A 268 4.27 -6.29 10.66
C THR A 268 5.45 -6.52 11.59
N SER A 269 6.21 -5.48 11.93
CA SER A 269 7.39 -5.57 12.78
C SER A 269 7.11 -6.18 14.15
N THR A 270 6.13 -5.67 14.89
CA THR A 270 5.77 -6.23 16.21
C THR A 270 5.28 -7.68 16.13
N PHE A 271 4.60 -8.04 15.03
CA PHE A 271 4.12 -9.41 14.80
C PHE A 271 5.28 -10.38 14.50
N LEU A 272 6.18 -10.01 13.60
CA LEU A 272 7.31 -10.86 13.21
C LEU A 272 8.35 -11.01 14.33
N ASP A 273 8.44 -10.03 15.24
CA ASP A 273 9.31 -10.11 16.40
C ASP A 273 8.99 -11.31 17.30
N ILE A 274 7.70 -11.65 17.43
CA ILE A 274 7.24 -12.77 18.25
C ILE A 274 7.85 -14.10 17.75
N TYR A 275 7.88 -14.29 16.43
CA TYR A 275 8.53 -15.45 15.82
C TYR A 275 10.06 -15.37 15.97
N ALA A 276 10.63 -14.20 15.71
CA ALA A 276 12.08 -14.01 15.78
C ALA A 276 12.64 -14.27 17.17
N GLU A 277 12.03 -13.76 18.23
CA GLU A 277 12.49 -13.97 19.61
C GLU A 277 12.35 -15.44 20.05
N ARG A 278 11.28 -16.12 19.64
CA ARG A 278 11.14 -17.55 19.84
C ARG A 278 12.27 -18.34 19.15
N ASP A 279 12.50 -18.04 17.88
CA ASP A 279 13.46 -18.76 17.06
C ASP A 279 14.92 -18.52 17.51
N LEU A 280 15.22 -17.30 18.01
CA LEU A 280 16.49 -17.00 18.69
C LEU A 280 16.65 -17.80 19.98
N ALA A 281 15.60 -17.85 20.79
CA ALA A 281 15.63 -18.61 22.06
C ALA A 281 15.77 -20.12 21.83
N GLU A 282 15.22 -20.66 20.76
CA GLU A 282 15.36 -22.06 20.34
C GLU A 282 16.68 -22.34 19.59
N GLY A 283 17.44 -21.29 19.22
CA GLY A 283 18.67 -21.43 18.42
C GLY A 283 18.43 -21.84 16.96
N THR A 284 17.22 -21.64 16.46
CA THR A 284 16.83 -21.96 15.08
C THR A 284 17.43 -20.96 14.09
N PHE A 285 17.53 -19.70 14.49
CA PHE A 285 18.14 -18.60 13.74
C PHE A 285 19.07 -17.79 14.63
N THR A 286 20.04 -17.13 14.00
CA THR A 286 20.92 -16.12 14.61
C THR A 286 20.40 -14.71 14.34
N GLU A 287 20.88 -13.71 15.11
CA GLU A 287 20.57 -12.28 14.87
C GLU A 287 20.88 -11.87 13.43
N LYS A 288 21.99 -12.37 12.88
CA LYS A 288 22.44 -12.07 11.51
C LYS A 288 21.49 -12.64 10.46
N GLU A 289 21.02 -13.87 10.63
CA GLU A 289 20.08 -14.50 9.70
C GLU A 289 18.71 -13.83 9.75
N ILE A 290 18.25 -13.37 10.93
CA ILE A 290 17.02 -12.61 11.05
C ILE A 290 17.15 -11.25 10.36
N GLN A 291 18.27 -10.55 10.52
CA GLN A 291 18.53 -9.30 9.82
C GLN A 291 18.54 -9.51 8.30
N GLU A 292 19.15 -10.60 7.81
CA GLU A 292 19.14 -10.96 6.39
C GLU A 292 17.72 -11.14 5.83
N ILE A 293 16.86 -11.85 6.56
CA ILE A 293 15.45 -12.06 6.17
C ILE A 293 14.74 -10.71 6.02
N ILE A 294 14.94 -9.79 6.96
CA ILE A 294 14.28 -8.49 6.95
C ILE A 294 14.86 -7.56 5.87
N ASP A 295 16.19 -7.57 5.68
CA ASP A 295 16.82 -6.79 4.60
C ASP A 295 16.29 -7.23 3.23
N GLN A 296 16.21 -8.53 2.99
CA GLN A 296 15.68 -9.05 1.73
C GLN A 296 14.17 -8.84 1.59
N PHE A 297 13.39 -8.92 2.67
CA PHE A 297 11.97 -8.56 2.65
C PHE A 297 11.77 -7.10 2.22
N VAL A 298 12.49 -6.17 2.83
CA VAL A 298 12.44 -4.75 2.46
C VAL A 298 12.92 -4.53 1.02
N MET A 299 13.97 -5.23 0.59
CA MET A 299 14.43 -5.21 -0.79
C MET A 299 13.32 -5.60 -1.77
N LYS A 300 12.59 -6.69 -1.49
CA LYS A 300 11.48 -7.15 -2.33
C LYS A 300 10.35 -6.12 -2.45
N LEU A 301 10.02 -5.41 -1.37
CA LEU A 301 9.02 -4.34 -1.40
C LEU A 301 9.40 -3.20 -2.36
N ARG A 302 10.71 -2.92 -2.51
CA ARG A 302 11.24 -1.89 -3.44
C ARG A 302 11.18 -2.30 -4.91
N LEU A 303 10.97 -3.58 -5.20
CA LEU A 303 11.00 -4.14 -6.55
C LEU A 303 9.62 -4.33 -7.19
N VAL A 304 8.54 -3.99 -6.48
CA VAL A 304 7.19 -4.06 -7.03
C VAL A 304 6.94 -2.87 -7.95
N LYS A 305 6.75 -3.13 -9.24
CA LYS A 305 6.63 -2.09 -10.27
C LYS A 305 5.48 -2.37 -11.24
N PHE A 306 4.76 -1.30 -11.61
CA PHE A 306 3.68 -1.34 -12.60
C PHE A 306 3.97 -0.44 -13.79
N ALA A 307 3.25 -0.66 -14.88
CA ALA A 307 3.24 0.23 -16.02
C ALA A 307 2.70 1.61 -15.59
N ARG A 308 3.55 2.65 -15.64
CA ARG A 308 3.22 4.04 -15.32
C ARG A 308 3.65 4.96 -16.45
N THR A 309 2.96 6.08 -16.60
CA THR A 309 3.39 7.11 -17.55
C THR A 309 4.68 7.79 -17.09
N PRO A 310 5.56 8.26 -18.00
CA PRO A 310 6.76 9.02 -17.64
C PRO A 310 6.44 10.25 -16.77
N GLU A 311 5.30 10.91 -17.00
CA GLU A 311 4.84 12.04 -16.17
C GLU A 311 4.66 11.62 -14.71
N TYR A 312 4.08 10.44 -14.46
CA TYR A 312 3.94 9.90 -13.11
C TYR A 312 5.30 9.68 -12.44
N ASN A 313 6.23 9.08 -13.18
CA ASN A 313 7.60 8.85 -12.69
C ASN A 313 8.33 10.17 -12.36
N THR A 314 8.10 11.23 -13.15
CA THR A 314 8.69 12.55 -12.88
C THR A 314 8.13 13.19 -11.61
N ILE A 315 6.81 13.10 -11.39
CA ILE A 315 6.15 13.69 -10.22
C ILE A 315 6.55 12.98 -8.93
N PHE A 316 6.69 11.65 -8.97
CA PHE A 316 6.86 10.84 -7.77
C PHE A 316 8.24 10.20 -7.61
N ALA A 317 9.23 10.62 -8.40
CA ALA A 317 10.59 10.08 -8.40
C ALA A 317 10.62 8.56 -8.61
N GLY A 318 9.83 8.06 -9.55
CA GLY A 318 9.63 6.64 -9.86
C GLY A 318 8.14 6.27 -9.89
N ASP A 319 7.85 5.01 -9.69
CA ASP A 319 6.49 4.46 -9.67
C ASP A 319 6.17 3.75 -8.35
N PRO A 320 6.23 4.47 -7.22
CA PRO A 320 6.05 3.88 -5.91
C PRO A 320 4.64 3.29 -5.73
N THR A 321 4.55 2.19 -4.99
CA THR A 321 3.29 1.65 -4.45
C THR A 321 2.89 2.32 -3.14
N TRP A 322 3.75 3.19 -2.59
CA TRP A 322 3.65 3.82 -1.27
C TRP A 322 3.36 2.81 -0.16
N VAL A 323 4.13 1.74 -0.18
CA VAL A 323 4.14 0.77 0.91
C VAL A 323 4.66 1.43 2.18
N THR A 324 3.95 1.24 3.29
CA THR A 324 4.29 1.82 4.59
C THR A 324 4.27 0.75 5.66
N GLU A 325 5.32 0.70 6.47
CA GLU A 325 5.37 -0.06 7.72
C GLU A 325 5.24 0.90 8.91
N SER A 326 4.37 0.57 9.85
CA SER A 326 4.11 1.36 11.06
C SER A 326 4.82 0.71 12.24
N ILE A 327 5.78 1.43 12.83
CA ILE A 327 6.74 0.92 13.81
C ILE A 327 6.54 1.58 15.18
N GLY A 328 6.61 0.82 16.25
CA GLY A 328 6.51 1.34 17.62
C GLY A 328 5.07 1.69 18.02
N GLY A 329 4.87 2.84 18.67
CA GLY A 329 3.58 3.22 19.26
C GLY A 329 3.36 2.61 20.64
N ILE A 330 2.17 2.81 21.21
CA ILE A 330 1.79 2.36 22.55
C ILE A 330 0.53 1.49 22.46
N GLY A 331 0.54 0.33 23.13
CA GLY A 331 -0.62 -0.53 23.28
C GLY A 331 -1.72 0.09 24.15
N MET A 332 -2.95 -0.39 23.99
CA MET A 332 -4.08 0.06 24.81
C MET A 332 -3.91 -0.33 26.29
N ASP A 333 -3.02 -1.26 26.59
CA ASP A 333 -2.60 -1.64 27.95
C ASP A 333 -1.51 -0.73 28.53
N GLY A 334 -1.02 0.25 27.75
CA GLY A 334 -0.02 1.22 28.16
C GLY A 334 1.43 0.79 27.93
N ARG A 335 1.70 -0.46 27.51
CA ARG A 335 3.04 -0.90 27.14
C ARG A 335 3.43 -0.29 25.78
N HIS A 336 4.69 0.10 25.58
CA HIS A 336 5.14 0.46 24.24
C HIS A 336 5.28 -0.79 23.37
N MET A 337 5.08 -0.61 22.06
CA MET A 337 5.14 -1.69 21.08
C MET A 337 6.46 -1.69 20.27
N VAL A 338 7.48 -1.05 20.82
CA VAL A 338 8.86 -1.14 20.30
C VAL A 338 9.42 -2.51 20.67
N THR A 339 9.90 -3.23 19.69
CA THR A 339 10.55 -4.54 19.82
C THR A 339 11.91 -4.51 19.11
N LYS A 340 12.72 -5.56 19.22
CA LYS A 340 13.98 -5.64 18.46
C LYS A 340 13.73 -5.56 16.94
N MET A 341 12.60 -6.08 16.46
CA MET A 341 12.24 -5.99 15.05
C MET A 341 12.01 -4.55 14.60
N SER A 342 11.59 -3.66 15.50
CA SER A 342 11.49 -2.22 15.20
C SER A 342 12.85 -1.63 14.81
N TYR A 343 13.89 -2.02 15.51
CA TYR A 343 15.27 -1.62 15.19
C TYR A 343 15.76 -2.28 13.89
N ARG A 344 15.48 -3.60 13.68
CA ARG A 344 15.92 -4.32 12.47
C ARG A 344 15.31 -3.73 11.19
N TYR A 345 14.04 -3.32 11.22
CA TYR A 345 13.42 -2.63 10.07
C TYR A 345 14.11 -1.30 9.76
N LEU A 346 14.37 -0.49 10.77
CA LEU A 346 15.07 0.79 10.57
C LEU A 346 16.53 0.57 10.15
N ASN A 347 17.19 -0.51 10.62
CA ASN A 347 18.55 -0.85 10.24
C ASN A 347 18.71 -1.25 8.77
N THR A 348 17.62 -1.64 8.08
CA THR A 348 17.66 -1.86 6.63
C THR A 348 18.09 -0.62 5.87
N LEU A 349 17.85 0.59 6.40
CA LEU A 349 18.34 1.83 5.83
C LEU A 349 19.87 1.95 5.87
N ASN A 350 20.52 1.31 6.85
CA ASN A 350 21.98 1.20 6.91
C ASN A 350 22.49 0.11 5.95
N ASN A 351 21.81 -1.03 5.90
CA ASN A 351 22.28 -2.23 5.19
C ASN A 351 22.08 -2.15 3.66
N ILE A 352 20.93 -1.66 3.22
CA ILE A 352 20.58 -1.55 1.77
C ILE A 352 20.24 -0.11 1.35
N GLY A 353 20.64 0.88 2.14
CA GLY A 353 20.48 2.30 1.84
C GLY A 353 19.06 2.82 1.98
N ALA A 354 18.95 4.15 1.94
CA ALA A 354 17.67 4.85 1.95
C ALA A 354 16.94 4.70 0.60
N ALA A 355 15.63 4.58 0.65
CA ALA A 355 14.76 4.57 -0.52
C ALA A 355 13.40 5.18 -0.17
N PRO A 356 12.62 5.67 -1.16
CA PRO A 356 11.28 6.18 -0.91
C PRO A 356 10.30 5.11 -0.39
N GLU A 357 10.64 3.84 -0.57
CA GLU A 357 9.84 2.68 -0.12
C GLU A 357 10.68 1.64 0.61
N PRO A 358 10.09 0.93 1.58
CA PRO A 358 8.85 1.31 2.27
C PRO A 358 9.03 2.61 3.08
N ASN A 359 7.96 3.39 3.23
CA ASN A 359 7.94 4.44 4.24
C ASN A 359 8.06 3.78 5.62
N MET A 360 9.13 4.06 6.32
CA MET A 360 9.31 3.63 7.71
C MET A 360 8.66 4.68 8.61
N THR A 361 7.42 4.42 9.04
CA THR A 361 6.65 5.37 9.85
C THR A 361 6.72 4.98 11.31
N VAL A 362 7.41 5.78 12.11
CA VAL A 362 7.45 5.64 13.56
C VAL A 362 6.19 6.26 14.16
N LEU A 363 5.40 5.44 14.84
CA LEU A 363 4.25 5.88 15.63
C LEU A 363 4.76 6.47 16.95
N TRP A 364 4.96 7.77 16.91
CA TRP A 364 5.66 8.52 17.95
C TRP A 364 4.78 8.77 19.18
N SER A 365 5.34 8.47 20.35
CA SER A 365 4.82 8.87 21.65
C SER A 365 5.96 9.33 22.55
N VAL A 366 5.68 10.26 23.46
CA VAL A 366 6.64 10.65 24.49
C VAL A 366 7.03 9.48 25.41
N LYS A 367 6.20 8.43 25.45
CA LYS A 367 6.40 7.24 26.28
C LYS A 367 7.27 6.16 25.62
N LEU A 368 7.74 6.34 24.39
CA LEU A 368 8.65 5.40 23.75
C LEU A 368 10.00 5.37 24.51
N PRO A 369 10.73 4.23 24.49
CA PRO A 369 12.05 4.10 25.11
C PRO A 369 13.03 5.15 24.59
N GLU A 370 13.83 5.74 25.50
CA GLU A 370 14.81 6.76 25.13
C GLU A 370 15.86 6.24 24.13
N ASN A 371 16.31 4.98 24.30
CA ASN A 371 17.24 4.36 23.37
C ASN A 371 16.67 4.28 21.95
N PHE A 372 15.37 3.92 21.83
CA PHE A 372 14.71 3.87 20.53
C PHE A 372 14.54 5.26 19.91
N LYS A 373 14.15 6.25 20.69
CA LYS A 373 14.05 7.65 20.24
C LYS A 373 15.39 8.16 19.71
N LYS A 374 16.48 7.88 20.44
CA LYS A 374 17.84 8.23 20.03
C LYS A 374 18.21 7.55 18.71
N PHE A 375 18.00 6.24 18.60
CA PHE A 375 18.26 5.47 17.38
C PHE A 375 17.46 5.99 16.18
N CYS A 376 16.17 6.31 16.35
CA CYS A 376 15.35 6.93 15.32
C CYS A 376 15.90 8.27 14.86
N ALA A 377 16.32 9.14 15.81
CA ALA A 377 16.88 10.46 15.50
C ALA A 377 18.19 10.34 14.72
N GLU A 378 19.11 9.50 15.17
CA GLU A 378 20.39 9.24 14.49
C GLU A 378 20.18 8.70 13.08
N THR A 379 19.25 7.73 12.92
CA THR A 379 18.90 7.17 11.62
C THR A 379 18.25 8.22 10.71
N SER A 380 17.38 9.09 11.23
CA SER A 380 16.76 10.18 10.46
C SER A 380 17.80 11.19 9.97
N ILE A 381 18.77 11.55 10.82
CA ILE A 381 19.86 12.46 10.44
C ILE A 381 20.71 11.86 9.31
N LYS A 382 20.98 10.56 9.39
CA LYS A 382 21.83 9.87 8.42
C LYS A 382 21.14 9.62 7.08
N HIS A 383 19.84 9.27 7.09
CA HIS A 383 19.15 8.75 5.90
C HIS A 383 17.97 9.58 5.42
N SER A 384 17.40 10.47 6.24
CA SER A 384 16.19 11.26 5.91
C SER A 384 15.01 10.42 5.37
N ALA A 385 14.88 9.16 5.80
CA ALA A 385 13.93 8.18 5.26
C ALA A 385 12.96 7.62 6.31
N ILE A 386 12.85 8.28 7.45
CA ILE A 386 11.88 7.93 8.51
C ILE A 386 10.81 9.03 8.58
N GLN A 387 9.57 8.61 8.65
CA GLN A 387 8.42 9.46 8.91
C GLN A 387 7.95 9.26 10.36
N TYR A 388 7.35 10.31 10.95
CA TYR A 388 6.81 10.25 12.31
C TYR A 388 5.35 10.64 12.31
N GLU A 389 4.52 9.87 13.02
CA GLU A 389 3.11 10.13 13.24
C GLU A 389 2.80 10.16 14.74
N ASN A 390 1.91 11.04 15.16
CA ASN A 390 1.57 11.22 16.56
C ASN A 390 0.63 10.10 17.04
N ASP A 391 1.21 9.06 17.65
CA ASP A 391 0.46 7.92 18.18
C ASP A 391 -0.49 8.30 19.33
N ASP A 392 -0.12 9.28 20.15
CA ASP A 392 -0.94 9.70 21.30
C ASP A 392 -2.29 10.29 20.87
N ILE A 393 -2.38 10.84 19.65
CA ILE A 393 -3.63 11.31 19.04
C ILE A 393 -4.31 10.16 18.27
N MET A 394 -3.59 9.46 17.41
CA MET A 394 -4.16 8.45 16.51
C MET A 394 -4.70 7.24 17.26
N ARG A 395 -4.02 6.78 18.31
CA ARG A 395 -4.44 5.64 19.12
C ARG A 395 -5.81 5.86 19.80
N VAL A 396 -6.14 7.09 20.18
CA VAL A 396 -7.45 7.40 20.78
C VAL A 396 -8.59 7.08 19.83
N VAL A 397 -8.39 7.24 18.53
CA VAL A 397 -9.41 7.01 17.49
C VAL A 397 -9.41 5.55 17.00
N HIS A 398 -8.23 4.98 16.77
CA HIS A 398 -8.08 3.70 16.05
C HIS A 398 -7.74 2.50 16.95
N GLY A 399 -7.41 2.73 18.23
CA GLY A 399 -6.84 1.70 19.09
C GLY A 399 -5.36 1.46 18.77
N ASP A 400 -4.82 0.29 19.12
CA ASP A 400 -3.39 -0.02 18.97
C ASP A 400 -3.06 -0.89 17.74
N ASP A 401 -4.04 -1.42 17.02
CA ASP A 401 -3.83 -2.19 15.79
C ASP A 401 -4.24 -1.39 14.55
N TYR A 402 -3.63 -0.25 14.39
CA TYR A 402 -3.76 0.60 13.21
C TYR A 402 -2.41 0.75 12.49
N GLY A 403 -2.47 1.16 11.26
CA GLY A 403 -1.30 1.50 10.46
C GLY A 403 -1.53 2.80 9.68
N ILE A 404 -0.48 3.25 9.02
CA ILE A 404 -0.52 4.41 8.14
C ILE A 404 -0.54 3.93 6.70
N ALA A 405 -1.56 4.34 5.96
CA ALA A 405 -1.62 4.11 4.52
C ALA A 405 -0.98 5.26 3.78
N CYS A 406 -0.04 4.96 2.89
CA CYS A 406 0.75 5.94 2.15
C CYS A 406 1.61 6.79 3.11
N CYS A 407 1.30 8.08 3.23
CA CYS A 407 2.08 9.02 4.05
C CYS A 407 1.42 9.37 5.38
N VAL A 408 0.10 9.56 5.44
CA VAL A 408 -0.55 10.15 6.63
C VAL A 408 -1.95 9.60 6.96
N SER A 409 -2.46 8.65 6.21
CA SER A 409 -3.83 8.18 6.41
C SER A 409 -3.86 7.02 7.40
N SER A 410 -4.30 7.27 8.61
CA SER A 410 -4.46 6.24 9.65
C SER A 410 -5.73 5.42 9.43
N MET A 411 -5.64 4.10 9.65
CA MET A 411 -6.78 3.19 9.63
C MET A 411 -6.49 1.89 10.36
N ARG A 412 -7.52 1.26 10.89
CA ARG A 412 -7.42 -0.05 11.53
C ARG A 412 -7.12 -1.14 10.50
N ILE A 413 -6.11 -1.95 10.79
CA ILE A 413 -5.59 -2.97 9.88
C ILE A 413 -6.66 -4.03 9.61
N GLY A 414 -6.97 -4.27 8.33
CA GLY A 414 -7.96 -5.26 7.90
C GLY A 414 -9.41 -4.96 8.27
N LYS A 415 -9.72 -3.74 8.74
CA LYS A 415 -11.07 -3.37 9.24
C LYS A 415 -11.63 -2.09 8.65
N GLU A 416 -10.79 -1.21 8.14
CA GLU A 416 -11.21 0.09 7.63
C GLU A 416 -10.72 0.28 6.20
N MET A 417 -11.49 1.04 5.47
CA MET A 417 -11.17 1.50 4.12
C MET A 417 -11.27 3.02 4.07
N GLN A 418 -10.33 3.65 3.41
CA GLN A 418 -10.41 5.06 3.08
C GLN A 418 -10.64 5.20 1.58
N PHE A 419 -11.72 5.89 1.20
CA PHE A 419 -11.86 6.33 -0.19
C PHE A 419 -10.76 7.32 -0.53
N PHE A 420 -10.15 7.12 -1.69
CA PHE A 420 -9.21 8.09 -2.20
C PHE A 420 -9.98 9.33 -2.64
N GLY A 421 -9.84 10.42 -1.88
CA GLY A 421 -10.45 11.69 -2.21
C GLY A 421 -9.75 12.39 -3.38
N ALA A 422 -10.31 13.48 -3.79
CA ALA A 422 -9.68 14.42 -4.70
C ALA A 422 -8.83 15.43 -3.92
N ARG A 423 -8.06 16.22 -4.63
CA ARG A 423 -7.35 17.40 -4.10
C ARG A 423 -7.89 18.65 -4.75
N ALA A 424 -8.29 19.60 -3.92
CA ALA A 424 -8.71 20.94 -4.37
C ALA A 424 -7.51 21.89 -4.30
N ASN A 425 -7.28 22.63 -5.39
CA ASN A 425 -6.25 23.65 -5.45
C ASN A 425 -6.79 24.98 -4.93
N LEU A 426 -6.57 25.25 -3.64
CA LEU A 426 -7.08 26.45 -2.98
C LEU A 426 -6.41 27.74 -3.48
N ALA A 427 -5.13 27.69 -3.85
CA ALA A 427 -4.45 28.83 -4.46
C ALA A 427 -5.08 29.20 -5.81
N LYS A 428 -5.40 28.21 -6.63
CA LYS A 428 -6.10 28.43 -7.91
C LYS A 428 -7.53 28.92 -7.70
N CYS A 429 -8.18 28.48 -6.64
CA CYS A 429 -9.47 28.97 -6.22
C CYS A 429 -9.43 30.50 -5.90
N LEU A 430 -8.33 30.96 -5.26
CA LEU A 430 -8.09 32.38 -5.03
C LEU A 430 -7.87 33.15 -6.34
N LEU A 431 -7.08 32.59 -7.27
CA LEU A 431 -6.92 33.19 -8.61
C LEU A 431 -8.28 33.33 -9.33
N TYR A 432 -9.15 32.36 -9.24
CA TYR A 432 -10.48 32.42 -9.82
C TYR A 432 -11.35 33.50 -9.15
N ALA A 433 -11.23 33.68 -7.84
CA ALA A 433 -11.91 34.77 -7.14
C ALA A 433 -11.51 36.15 -7.69
N ILE A 434 -10.22 36.32 -8.02
CA ILE A 434 -9.68 37.56 -8.60
C ILE A 434 -10.02 37.67 -10.09
N ASN A 435 -9.87 36.59 -10.86
CA ASN A 435 -10.03 36.59 -12.32
C ASN A 435 -11.50 36.41 -12.78
N GLY A 436 -12.46 36.38 -11.86
CA GLY A 436 -13.87 36.22 -12.20
C GLY A 436 -14.26 34.82 -12.64
N GLY A 437 -13.58 33.79 -12.16
CA GLY A 437 -13.82 32.37 -12.49
C GLY A 437 -13.16 31.90 -13.78
N VAL A 438 -12.29 32.71 -14.37
CA VAL A 438 -11.55 32.38 -15.61
C VAL A 438 -10.22 31.66 -15.23
N ASP A 439 -9.96 30.54 -15.86
CA ASP A 439 -8.71 29.81 -15.69
C ASP A 439 -7.54 30.53 -16.39
N GLU A 440 -6.49 30.81 -15.67
CA GLU A 440 -5.34 31.61 -16.14
C GLU A 440 -4.52 30.90 -17.22
N MET A 441 -4.55 29.57 -17.27
CA MET A 441 -3.78 28.79 -18.26
C MET A 441 -4.53 28.62 -19.57
N THR A 442 -5.83 28.44 -19.52
CA THR A 442 -6.65 28.11 -20.71
C THR A 442 -7.48 29.28 -21.20
N GLY A 443 -7.65 30.34 -20.41
CA GLY A 443 -8.51 31.46 -20.70
C GLY A 443 -10.02 31.12 -20.68
N LYS A 444 -10.40 29.92 -20.20
CA LYS A 444 -11.79 29.46 -20.19
C LYS A 444 -12.45 29.77 -18.86
N GLN A 445 -13.77 30.05 -18.95
CA GLN A 445 -14.63 30.14 -17.77
C GLN A 445 -14.77 28.73 -17.16
N VAL A 446 -14.26 28.50 -15.96
CA VAL A 446 -14.33 27.22 -15.22
C VAL A 446 -15.14 27.37 -13.94
N GLY A 447 -14.83 28.36 -13.12
CA GLY A 447 -15.56 28.66 -11.90
C GLY A 447 -16.77 29.55 -12.12
N PRO A 448 -17.54 29.87 -11.06
CA PRO A 448 -18.62 30.85 -11.10
C PRO A 448 -18.14 32.16 -11.71
N LYS A 449 -18.99 32.77 -12.52
CA LYS A 449 -18.66 34.00 -13.23
C LYS A 449 -18.88 35.21 -12.34
N TYR A 450 -17.81 35.93 -12.04
CA TYR A 450 -17.83 37.21 -11.35
C TYR A 450 -17.18 38.30 -12.22
N ARG A 451 -17.39 39.55 -11.83
CA ARG A 451 -16.60 40.65 -12.37
C ARG A 451 -15.15 40.50 -11.88
N PRO A 452 -14.16 40.43 -12.76
CA PRO A 452 -12.76 40.39 -12.34
C PRO A 452 -12.40 41.62 -11.49
N ILE A 453 -11.50 41.43 -10.53
CA ILE A 453 -10.95 42.53 -9.76
C ILE A 453 -9.76 43.08 -10.58
N THR A 454 -9.91 44.32 -11.04
CA THR A 454 -8.95 44.98 -11.91
C THR A 454 -8.25 46.17 -11.23
N SER A 455 -8.56 46.43 -9.97
CA SER A 455 -7.94 47.49 -9.19
C SER A 455 -6.47 47.17 -8.89
N GLU A 456 -5.62 48.21 -8.85
CA GLU A 456 -4.22 48.08 -8.50
C GLU A 456 -4.03 47.57 -7.05
N TYR A 457 -4.95 47.96 -6.18
CA TYR A 457 -4.97 47.52 -4.79
C TYR A 457 -6.18 46.60 -4.58
N LEU A 458 -5.93 45.42 -4.01
CA LEU A 458 -6.97 44.44 -3.69
C LEU A 458 -7.61 44.80 -2.33
N ASP A 459 -8.92 44.95 -2.34
CA ASP A 459 -9.69 45.02 -1.09
C ASP A 459 -9.81 43.63 -0.47
N TYR A 460 -9.42 43.51 0.80
CA TYR A 460 -9.38 42.22 1.49
C TYR A 460 -10.77 41.59 1.58
N ASP A 461 -11.77 42.36 1.98
CA ASP A 461 -13.11 41.83 2.21
C ASP A 461 -13.77 41.39 0.88
N GLU A 462 -13.58 42.17 -0.20
CA GLU A 462 -14.05 41.78 -1.53
C GLU A 462 -13.39 40.48 -2.00
N VAL A 463 -12.08 40.37 -1.90
CA VAL A 463 -11.33 39.14 -2.28
C VAL A 463 -11.77 37.98 -1.42
N TRP A 464 -11.89 38.17 -0.10
CA TRP A 464 -12.25 37.13 0.84
C TRP A 464 -13.67 36.60 0.61
N ASP A 465 -14.62 37.44 0.33
CA ASP A 465 -16.01 37.03 0.05
C ASP A 465 -16.09 36.23 -1.26
N LYS A 466 -15.44 36.69 -2.32
CA LYS A 466 -15.38 35.95 -3.58
C LYS A 466 -14.64 34.61 -3.41
N TYR A 467 -13.58 34.58 -2.63
CA TYR A 467 -12.83 33.36 -2.34
C TYR A 467 -13.68 32.33 -1.58
N LYS A 468 -14.44 32.77 -0.55
CA LYS A 468 -15.38 31.89 0.15
C LYS A 468 -16.42 31.28 -0.79
N ASP A 469 -16.97 32.07 -1.69
CA ASP A 469 -17.94 31.59 -2.67
C ASP A 469 -17.32 30.59 -3.65
N MET A 470 -16.10 30.84 -4.13
CA MET A 470 -15.35 29.90 -4.96
C MET A 470 -15.07 28.59 -4.24
N MET A 471 -14.65 28.65 -2.97
CA MET A 471 -14.44 27.45 -2.16
C MET A 471 -15.73 26.66 -1.96
N LYS A 472 -16.83 27.33 -1.71
CA LYS A 472 -18.14 26.68 -1.55
C LYS A 472 -18.60 25.97 -2.83
N TRP A 473 -18.44 26.64 -3.98
CA TRP A 473 -18.69 26.03 -5.27
C TRP A 473 -17.78 24.82 -5.50
N LEU A 474 -16.46 24.98 -5.31
CA LEU A 474 -15.49 23.93 -5.52
C LEU A 474 -15.74 22.72 -4.61
N ALA A 475 -16.13 22.94 -3.35
CA ALA A 475 -16.53 21.88 -2.44
C ALA A 475 -17.75 21.11 -2.95
N GLY A 476 -18.75 21.80 -3.51
CA GLY A 476 -19.91 21.15 -4.14
C GLY A 476 -19.52 20.26 -5.32
N VAL A 477 -18.72 20.78 -6.24
CA VAL A 477 -18.20 19.99 -7.39
C VAL A 477 -17.37 18.79 -6.91
N TYR A 478 -16.52 18.99 -5.90
CA TYR A 478 -15.69 17.96 -5.29
C TYR A 478 -16.54 16.82 -4.70
N VAL A 479 -17.52 17.15 -3.85
CA VAL A 479 -18.40 16.15 -3.22
C VAL A 479 -19.21 15.39 -4.26
N ASN A 480 -19.76 16.10 -5.26
CA ASN A 480 -20.52 15.47 -6.33
C ASN A 480 -19.66 14.50 -7.17
N ALA A 481 -18.39 14.85 -7.44
CA ALA A 481 -17.47 13.96 -8.14
C ALA A 481 -17.16 12.69 -7.34
N LEU A 482 -17.04 12.80 -6.00
CA LEU A 482 -16.87 11.64 -5.14
C LEU A 482 -18.13 10.77 -5.07
N ASN A 483 -19.31 11.36 -5.01
CA ASN A 483 -20.58 10.62 -5.02
C ASN A 483 -20.76 9.81 -6.31
N ILE A 484 -20.34 10.34 -7.45
CA ILE A 484 -20.30 9.58 -8.71
C ILE A 484 -19.39 8.35 -8.56
N CYS A 485 -18.20 8.51 -7.95
CA CYS A 485 -17.32 7.38 -7.68
C CYS A 485 -18.02 6.30 -6.86
N LEU A 486 -18.68 6.66 -5.76
CA LEU A 486 -19.39 5.71 -4.90
C LEU A 486 -20.45 4.92 -5.65
N LEU A 487 -21.18 5.57 -6.56
CA LEU A 487 -22.21 4.92 -7.38
C LEU A 487 -21.62 3.94 -8.40
N TYR A 488 -20.44 4.22 -8.95
CA TYR A 488 -19.77 3.39 -9.98
C TYR A 488 -18.78 2.39 -9.42
N THR A 489 -18.31 2.55 -8.18
CA THR A 489 -17.45 1.58 -7.51
C THR A 489 -18.22 0.53 -6.72
N SER A 490 -19.49 0.72 -6.55
CA SER A 490 -20.36 -0.36 -6.10
C SER A 490 -20.17 -1.52 -7.06
N PRO A 491 -19.80 -2.72 -6.61
CA PRO A 491 -19.45 -3.82 -7.49
C PRO A 491 -20.58 -4.05 -8.48
N SER A 492 -20.27 -3.84 -9.72
CA SER A 492 -21.11 -4.23 -10.87
C SER A 492 -20.50 -5.47 -11.48
#